data_dd0f4bf1755983414e8136c5764dae05
#
_entry.id   dd0f4bf1755983414e8136c5764dae05
#
_cell.length_a   1.000
_cell.length_b   1.000
_cell.length_c   1.000
_cell.angle_alpha   90.00
_cell.angle_beta   90.00
_cell.angle_gamma   90.00
#
_symmetry.space_group_name_H-M   'P 1'
#
loop_
_entity.id
_entity.type
_entity.pdbx_description
1 polymer ?
#
loop_
_entity_poly.entity_id
_entity_poly.type
_entity_poly.pdbx_seq_one_letter_code
_entity_poly.pdbx_strand_id
1 'polypeptide(L)'
;MLYRVLIFRFMLGATLSLPVPLVFDEARADENLWGYLYGTDTLPNGGTEIYNWLTLRTGKGKGTYRGWDEMLELEHGFTDRFQASFYLKGRSHQISGGALEDDPDRDISRGLEFNGVNFAFKYNLLSVYKDLFGLSLYLEPSYSRIDRVSGERMDQFGLESKIILQKNFFDDQLALGYNLTLEPEWAKFKSSGERERELEVEHTFGISYRFVPKWFVGLEGRYHTEYPEFKGPQEGAFFLGPKIHYAAEKWWFTFTFLPQVAGHPPTPGRIRNLELEEHERYEFRLKVAWVF
;
A
#
# COMPACT_ATOMS: atom_id res chain seq x y z
N MET A 1 15.86 -2.08 48.67
CA MET A 1 15.02 -1.80 47.54
C MET A 1 15.53 -2.65 46.37
N LEU A 2 14.90 -3.83 46.14
CA LEU A 2 15.43 -4.90 45.27
C LEU A 2 14.90 -4.75 43.84
N TYR A 3 15.80 -4.67 42.88
CA TYR A 3 15.52 -4.87 41.45
C TYR A 3 15.47 -6.36 41.15
N ARG A 4 14.32 -6.87 40.67
CA ARG A 4 14.21 -8.22 40.13
C ARG A 4 14.49 -8.18 38.63
N VAL A 5 15.61 -8.77 38.22
CA VAL A 5 15.96 -9.07 36.84
C VAL A 5 15.31 -10.40 36.48
N LEU A 6 14.44 -10.40 35.47
CA LEU A 6 13.81 -11.60 34.92
C LEU A 6 14.73 -12.14 33.82
N ILE A 7 15.41 -13.27 34.08
CA ILE A 7 16.21 -13.98 33.08
C ILE A 7 15.30 -15.00 32.38
N PHE A 8 15.04 -14.80 31.09
CA PHE A 8 14.46 -15.82 30.22
C PHE A 8 15.53 -16.81 29.78
N ARG A 9 15.44 -18.06 30.24
CA ARG A 9 16.24 -19.17 29.76
C ARG A 9 15.60 -19.75 28.50
N PHE A 10 16.29 -19.64 27.36
CA PHE A 10 16.01 -20.43 26.16
C PHE A 10 16.51 -21.87 26.37
N MET A 11 15.61 -22.83 26.42
CA MET A 11 15.96 -24.26 26.29
C MET A 11 16.05 -24.59 24.80
N LEU A 12 17.26 -24.88 24.35
CA LEU A 12 17.53 -25.46 23.03
C LEU A 12 17.25 -26.99 23.13
N GLY A 13 16.08 -27.42 22.66
CA GLY A 13 15.75 -28.83 22.49
C GLY A 13 16.16 -29.30 21.09
N ALA A 14 17.17 -30.14 20.98
CA ALA A 14 17.51 -30.82 19.73
C ALA A 14 16.45 -31.88 19.43
N THR A 15 15.64 -31.70 18.39
CA THR A 15 14.73 -32.71 17.87
C THR A 15 15.30 -33.32 16.59
N LEU A 16 15.41 -34.66 16.58
CA LEU A 16 15.79 -35.47 15.43
C LEU A 16 14.90 -35.15 14.23
N SER A 17 15.53 -34.82 13.11
CA SER A 17 14.88 -34.66 11.80
C SER A 17 14.56 -36.03 11.19
N LEU A 18 13.30 -36.42 11.23
CA LEU A 18 12.75 -37.41 10.29
C LEU A 18 12.55 -36.70 8.93
N PRO A 19 12.88 -37.32 7.79
CA PRO A 19 12.59 -36.78 6.49
C PRO A 19 11.07 -36.83 6.28
N VAL A 20 10.38 -35.70 6.50
CA VAL A 20 9.03 -35.47 6.01
C VAL A 20 9.15 -35.32 4.52
N PRO A 21 8.42 -36.11 3.68
CA PRO A 21 8.37 -35.85 2.25
C PRO A 21 7.84 -34.40 2.07
N LEU A 22 8.67 -33.52 1.50
CA LEU A 22 8.28 -32.20 1.08
C LEU A 22 7.28 -32.40 -0.08
N VAL A 23 6.01 -32.44 0.23
CA VAL A 23 4.96 -32.15 -0.74
C VAL A 23 5.15 -30.67 -1.05
N PHE A 24 5.70 -30.38 -2.20
CA PHE A 24 5.74 -29.02 -2.73
C PHE A 24 4.30 -28.66 -3.10
N ASP A 25 3.53 -28.10 -2.16
CA ASP A 25 2.37 -27.32 -2.52
C ASP A 25 2.90 -26.19 -3.40
N GLU A 26 2.39 -26.09 -4.62
CA GLU A 26 2.70 -25.00 -5.53
C GLU A 26 2.31 -23.71 -4.81
N ALA A 27 3.30 -22.96 -4.31
CA ALA A 27 3.06 -21.63 -3.80
C ALA A 27 2.63 -20.80 -5.01
N ARG A 28 1.32 -20.62 -5.19
CA ARG A 28 0.79 -19.71 -6.22
C ARG A 28 1.35 -18.34 -5.93
N ALA A 29 1.85 -17.69 -6.97
CA ALA A 29 2.21 -16.28 -6.87
C ALA A 29 0.89 -15.53 -6.63
N ASP A 30 0.71 -15.05 -5.39
CA ASP A 30 -0.45 -14.31 -4.98
C ASP A 30 -0.40 -12.90 -5.57
N GLU A 31 -1.55 -12.33 -5.91
CA GLU A 31 -1.67 -10.95 -6.37
C GLU A 31 -1.13 -9.94 -5.37
N ASN A 32 -1.03 -10.31 -4.11
CA ASN A 32 -0.63 -9.50 -2.97
C ASN A 32 0.84 -9.64 -2.55
N LEU A 33 1.71 -10.09 -3.46
CA LEU A 33 3.16 -10.19 -3.20
C LEU A 33 3.79 -8.88 -2.72
N TRP A 34 3.16 -7.74 -2.98
CA TRP A 34 3.65 -6.39 -2.69
C TRP A 34 2.69 -5.59 -1.82
N GLY A 35 3.20 -4.53 -1.20
CA GLY A 35 2.41 -3.63 -0.37
C GLY A 35 1.63 -2.58 -1.16
N TYR A 36 2.24 -2.02 -2.19
CA TYR A 36 1.69 -0.93 -3.02
C TYR A 36 1.39 -1.36 -4.45
N LEU A 37 2.25 -2.19 -5.02
CA LEU A 37 2.05 -2.77 -6.34
C LEU A 37 0.97 -3.85 -6.29
N TYR A 38 0.12 -3.91 -7.29
CA TYR A 38 -0.86 -4.97 -7.50
C TYR A 38 -0.33 -6.01 -8.50
N GLY A 39 -0.56 -7.29 -8.24
CA GLY A 39 -0.35 -8.37 -9.19
C GLY A 39 -1.48 -8.48 -10.21
N THR A 40 -1.28 -9.27 -11.27
CA THR A 40 -2.27 -9.41 -12.34
C THR A 40 -3.34 -10.45 -12.05
N ASP A 41 -3.09 -11.36 -11.10
CA ASP A 41 -3.99 -12.45 -10.79
C ASP A 41 -5.28 -11.96 -10.13
N THR A 42 -6.35 -12.67 -10.34
CA THR A 42 -7.64 -12.50 -9.71
C THR A 42 -7.95 -13.71 -8.84
N LEU A 43 -8.73 -13.52 -7.80
CA LEU A 43 -9.26 -14.65 -7.03
C LEU A 43 -10.00 -15.62 -7.95
N PRO A 44 -9.87 -16.93 -7.73
CA PRO A 44 -10.63 -17.92 -8.49
C PRO A 44 -12.12 -17.75 -8.27
N ASN A 45 -12.91 -18.26 -9.20
CA ASN A 45 -14.37 -18.23 -9.09
C ASN A 45 -14.87 -18.81 -7.76
N GLY A 46 -15.61 -18.02 -6.99
CA GLY A 46 -16.13 -18.35 -5.66
C GLY A 46 -15.14 -18.12 -4.51
N GLY A 47 -13.88 -17.81 -4.77
CA GLY A 47 -12.90 -17.46 -3.74
C GLY A 47 -13.26 -16.16 -3.05
N THR A 48 -12.98 -16.07 -1.76
CA THR A 48 -13.23 -14.86 -0.96
C THR A 48 -12.05 -14.64 -0.03
N GLU A 49 -11.61 -13.40 0.06
CA GLU A 49 -10.57 -12.98 1.00
C GLU A 49 -11.01 -11.76 1.81
N ILE A 50 -10.52 -11.68 3.04
CA ILE A 50 -10.67 -10.51 3.90
C ILE A 50 -9.28 -10.02 4.24
N TYR A 51 -9.00 -8.76 3.92
CA TYR A 51 -7.73 -8.12 4.21
C TYR A 51 -7.88 -7.05 5.29
N ASN A 52 -6.82 -6.86 6.06
CA ASN A 52 -6.61 -5.65 6.83
C ASN A 52 -5.30 -4.99 6.37
N TRP A 53 -5.37 -3.72 6.01
CA TRP A 53 -4.25 -2.90 5.59
C TRP A 53 -3.98 -1.84 6.64
N LEU A 54 -2.76 -1.78 7.10
CA LEU A 54 -2.29 -0.75 8.02
C LEU A 54 -1.15 0.01 7.36
N THR A 55 -1.32 1.32 7.15
CA THR A 55 -0.28 2.18 6.60
C THR A 55 0.04 3.28 7.60
N LEU A 56 1.31 3.35 8.01
CA LEU A 56 1.85 4.48 8.77
C LEU A 56 2.64 5.36 7.82
N ARG A 57 2.29 6.65 7.78
CA ARG A 57 2.99 7.71 7.08
C ARG A 57 3.60 8.65 8.12
N THR A 58 4.90 8.96 8.01
CA THR A 58 5.56 9.76 9.04
C THR A 58 6.73 10.58 8.53
N GLY A 59 6.91 11.75 9.14
CA GLY A 59 8.06 12.62 8.96
C GLY A 59 7.91 13.61 7.82
N LYS A 60 7.60 14.86 8.19
CA LYS A 60 7.58 16.05 7.30
C LYS A 60 8.83 16.92 7.49
N GLY A 61 9.90 16.38 8.11
CA GLY A 61 11.18 17.07 8.34
C GLY A 61 11.19 18.07 9.49
N LYS A 62 10.05 18.52 9.99
CA LYS A 62 9.84 19.43 11.13
C LYS A 62 8.68 18.92 11.98
N GLY A 63 8.66 19.27 13.27
CA GLY A 63 7.58 18.89 14.17
C GLY A 63 7.30 17.39 14.23
N THR A 64 6.06 17.06 14.54
CA THR A 64 5.54 15.69 14.54
C THR A 64 4.50 15.52 13.46
N TYR A 65 4.68 14.56 12.56
CA TYR A 65 3.69 14.11 11.60
C TYR A 65 3.56 12.59 11.65
N ARG A 66 2.36 12.10 11.90
CA ARG A 66 1.98 10.70 11.80
C ARG A 66 0.57 10.59 11.28
N GLY A 67 0.41 10.01 10.10
CA GLY A 67 -0.88 9.60 9.54
C GLY A 67 -0.97 8.07 9.59
N TRP A 68 -2.07 7.54 10.13
CA TRP A 68 -2.41 6.13 10.03
C TRP A 68 -3.63 5.96 9.15
N ASP A 69 -3.50 5.12 8.15
CA ASP A 69 -4.61 4.66 7.33
C ASP A 69 -4.85 3.18 7.63
N GLU A 70 -6.10 2.85 7.91
CA GLU A 70 -6.58 1.48 8.05
C GLU A 70 -7.64 1.22 7.00
N MET A 71 -7.54 0.08 6.29
CA MET A 71 -8.54 -0.37 5.35
C MET A 71 -8.90 -1.83 5.64
N LEU A 72 -10.18 -2.08 5.83
CA LEU A 72 -10.73 -3.43 5.82
C LEU A 72 -11.32 -3.68 4.45
N GLU A 73 -10.79 -4.70 3.75
CA GLU A 73 -11.19 -5.11 2.41
C GLU A 73 -11.89 -6.46 2.46
N LEU A 74 -13.02 -6.56 1.78
CA LEU A 74 -13.67 -7.81 1.43
C LEU A 74 -13.59 -7.98 -0.07
N GLU A 75 -12.95 -9.03 -0.55
CA GLU A 75 -12.73 -9.33 -1.95
C GLU A 75 -13.37 -10.66 -2.34
N HIS A 76 -13.97 -10.72 -3.53
CA HIS A 76 -14.62 -11.91 -4.06
C HIS A 76 -14.37 -12.10 -5.56
N GLY A 77 -13.97 -13.34 -5.93
CA GLY A 77 -13.83 -13.79 -7.30
C GLY A 77 -15.18 -14.25 -7.88
N PHE A 78 -15.74 -13.47 -8.79
CA PHE A 78 -16.99 -13.82 -9.49
C PHE A 78 -16.76 -14.77 -10.68
N THR A 79 -15.58 -14.71 -11.26
CA THR A 79 -15.08 -15.63 -12.28
C THR A 79 -13.58 -15.76 -12.11
N ASP A 80 -12.92 -16.70 -12.79
CA ASP A 80 -11.45 -16.83 -12.77
C ASP A 80 -10.71 -15.60 -13.37
N ARG A 81 -11.44 -14.62 -13.89
CA ARG A 81 -10.87 -13.40 -14.51
C ARG A 81 -11.46 -12.10 -14.00
N PHE A 82 -12.48 -12.16 -13.15
CA PHE A 82 -13.16 -10.98 -12.64
C PHE A 82 -13.39 -11.10 -11.16
N GLN A 83 -12.93 -10.11 -10.41
CA GLN A 83 -13.17 -9.95 -8.99
C GLN A 83 -13.65 -8.54 -8.68
N ALA A 84 -14.30 -8.40 -7.54
CA ALA A 84 -14.67 -7.12 -6.99
C ALA A 84 -14.37 -7.08 -5.49
N SER A 85 -14.06 -5.89 -5.00
CA SER A 85 -13.74 -5.63 -3.60
C SER A 85 -14.58 -4.48 -3.05
N PHE A 86 -14.81 -4.54 -1.74
CA PHE A 86 -15.40 -3.47 -0.95
C PHE A 86 -14.46 -3.10 0.18
N TYR A 87 -14.23 -1.80 0.38
CA TYR A 87 -13.33 -1.28 1.43
C TYR A 87 -14.07 -0.40 2.42
N LEU A 88 -13.77 -0.60 3.70
CA LEU A 88 -14.04 0.36 4.77
C LEU A 88 -12.73 1.03 5.16
N LYS A 89 -12.72 2.37 5.15
CA LYS A 89 -11.50 3.15 5.44
C LYS A 89 -11.60 3.85 6.78
N GLY A 90 -10.52 3.78 7.56
CA GLY A 90 -10.29 4.56 8.76
C GLY A 90 -9.02 5.41 8.61
N ARG A 91 -8.97 6.57 9.27
CA ARG A 91 -7.80 7.44 9.27
C ARG A 91 -7.61 8.12 10.62
N SER A 92 -6.36 8.26 11.03
CA SER A 92 -5.98 9.05 12.21
C SER A 92 -4.80 9.95 11.90
N HIS A 93 -4.70 11.09 12.63
CA HIS A 93 -3.58 12.03 12.48
C HIS A 93 -3.05 12.50 13.83
N GLN A 94 -1.73 12.63 13.89
CA GLN A 94 -1.01 13.38 14.91
C GLN A 94 -0.07 14.36 14.21
N ILE A 95 -0.41 15.64 14.25
CA ILE A 95 0.31 16.72 13.58
C ILE A 95 0.57 17.79 14.61
N SER A 96 1.82 18.28 14.75
CA SER A 96 2.18 19.39 15.64
C SER A 96 3.57 19.94 15.37
N GLY A 97 3.83 21.15 15.91
CA GLY A 97 5.15 21.77 15.91
C GLY A 97 5.65 22.19 14.52
N GLY A 98 4.76 22.68 13.68
CA GLY A 98 5.07 23.17 12.34
C GLY A 98 5.38 22.06 11.34
N ALA A 99 4.71 20.93 11.46
CA ALA A 99 4.89 19.80 10.55
C ALA A 99 4.37 20.09 9.14
N LEU A 100 3.25 20.82 9.04
CA LEU A 100 2.70 21.31 7.77
C LEU A 100 3.32 22.67 7.45
N GLU A 101 3.73 22.85 6.20
CA GLU A 101 4.40 24.10 5.77
C GLU A 101 3.37 25.20 5.55
N ASP A 102 2.25 24.89 4.93
CA ASP A 102 1.17 25.82 4.62
C ASP A 102 0.35 26.24 5.85
N ASP A 103 0.35 25.42 6.90
CA ASP A 103 -0.32 25.72 8.17
C ASP A 103 0.54 25.30 9.36
N PRO A 104 1.64 26.01 9.65
CA PRO A 104 2.59 25.64 10.70
C PRO A 104 2.03 25.71 12.13
N ASP A 105 0.94 26.43 12.33
CA ASP A 105 0.27 26.54 13.64
C ASP A 105 -0.78 25.43 13.84
N ARG A 106 -0.99 24.58 12.85
CA ARG A 106 -1.95 23.48 12.94
C ARG A 106 -1.45 22.36 13.85
N ASP A 107 -2.17 22.16 14.92
CA ASP A 107 -2.00 21.01 15.80
C ASP A 107 -3.25 20.12 15.75
N ILE A 108 -3.07 18.89 15.35
CA ILE A 108 -4.14 17.88 15.27
C ILE A 108 -3.72 16.64 16.06
N SER A 109 -4.60 16.22 16.97
CA SER A 109 -4.55 14.90 17.61
C SER A 109 -5.89 14.21 17.42
N ARG A 110 -5.99 13.39 16.40
CA ARG A 110 -7.21 12.68 16.03
C ARG A 110 -6.96 11.19 16.06
N GLY A 111 -7.77 10.45 16.84
CA GLY A 111 -7.77 8.99 16.84
C GLY A 111 -8.29 8.42 15.53
N LEU A 112 -8.37 7.10 15.43
CA LEU A 112 -8.92 6.43 14.27
C LEU A 112 -10.40 6.77 14.10
N GLU A 113 -10.75 7.34 12.97
CA GLU A 113 -12.10 7.72 12.59
C GLU A 113 -12.47 7.12 11.23
N PHE A 114 -13.76 6.88 11.01
CA PHE A 114 -14.25 6.46 9.71
C PHE A 114 -13.93 7.50 8.64
N ASN A 115 -13.18 7.08 7.63
CA ASN A 115 -12.74 7.95 6.53
C ASN A 115 -13.52 7.76 5.24
N GLY A 116 -14.23 6.65 5.04
CA GLY A 116 -15.00 6.44 3.83
C GLY A 116 -15.02 5.00 3.34
N VAL A 117 -15.38 4.84 2.08
CA VAL A 117 -15.54 3.54 1.42
C VAL A 117 -14.97 3.58 0.01
N ASN A 118 -14.54 2.42 -0.51
CA ASN A 118 -14.21 2.23 -1.92
C ASN A 118 -14.88 0.95 -2.42
N PHE A 119 -15.09 0.90 -3.73
CA PHE A 119 -15.48 -0.31 -4.46
C PHE A 119 -14.46 -0.53 -5.57
N ALA A 120 -13.93 -1.74 -5.69
CA ALA A 120 -12.98 -2.03 -6.75
C ALA A 120 -13.45 -3.15 -7.66
N PHE A 121 -12.99 -3.08 -8.89
CA PHE A 121 -13.24 -4.07 -9.94
C PHE A 121 -11.92 -4.36 -10.66
N LYS A 122 -11.54 -5.63 -10.73
CA LYS A 122 -10.35 -6.06 -11.44
C LYS A 122 -10.69 -7.12 -12.48
N TYR A 123 -10.15 -6.96 -13.66
CA TYR A 123 -10.33 -7.90 -14.76
C TYR A 123 -8.99 -8.34 -15.34
N ASN A 124 -8.72 -9.65 -15.28
CA ASN A 124 -7.52 -10.26 -15.85
C ASN A 124 -7.71 -10.52 -17.34
N LEU A 125 -6.97 -9.77 -18.16
CA LEU A 125 -6.98 -9.88 -19.63
C LEU A 125 -6.02 -10.99 -20.12
N LEU A 126 -4.79 -11.00 -19.59
CA LEU A 126 -3.74 -11.96 -19.91
C LEU A 126 -3.23 -12.59 -18.61
N SER A 127 -3.15 -13.92 -18.60
CA SER A 127 -2.68 -14.68 -17.45
C SER A 127 -1.15 -14.74 -17.43
N VAL A 128 -0.54 -14.43 -16.30
CA VAL A 128 0.92 -14.55 -16.12
C VAL A 128 1.44 -15.99 -16.32
N TYR A 129 0.56 -16.99 -16.19
CA TYR A 129 0.88 -18.43 -16.32
C TYR A 129 0.68 -18.98 -17.74
N LYS A 130 -0.16 -18.36 -18.55
CA LYS A 130 -0.57 -18.89 -19.87
C LYS A 130 -0.06 -18.02 -21.03
N ASP A 131 0.16 -16.74 -20.77
CA ASP A 131 0.55 -15.76 -21.77
C ASP A 131 2.01 -15.33 -21.58
N LEU A 132 2.55 -14.52 -22.48
CA LEU A 132 3.93 -14.03 -22.40
C LEU A 132 4.17 -13.17 -21.14
N PHE A 133 3.14 -12.46 -20.69
CA PHE A 133 3.08 -11.66 -19.47
C PHE A 133 1.62 -11.56 -19.01
N GLY A 134 1.41 -11.24 -17.75
CA GLY A 134 0.10 -10.94 -17.19
C GLY A 134 -0.30 -9.49 -17.44
N LEU A 135 -1.58 -9.26 -17.72
CA LEU A 135 -2.18 -7.94 -17.87
C LEU A 135 -3.54 -7.91 -17.20
N SER A 136 -3.75 -6.95 -16.32
CA SER A 136 -5.08 -6.70 -15.72
C SER A 136 -5.44 -5.22 -15.77
N LEU A 137 -6.73 -4.96 -15.81
CA LEU A 137 -7.31 -3.64 -15.65
C LEU A 137 -7.99 -3.56 -14.29
N TYR A 138 -7.90 -2.39 -13.67
CA TYR A 138 -8.48 -2.11 -12.36
C TYR A 138 -9.19 -0.77 -12.36
N LEU A 139 -10.34 -0.71 -11.68
CA LEU A 139 -11.13 0.51 -11.51
C LEU A 139 -11.67 0.56 -10.08
N GLU A 140 -11.45 1.69 -9.38
CA GLU A 140 -11.87 1.87 -7.99
C GLU A 140 -12.48 3.25 -7.78
N PRO A 141 -13.82 3.40 -7.84
CA PRO A 141 -14.49 4.58 -7.28
C PRO A 141 -14.33 4.64 -5.78
N SER A 142 -13.99 5.82 -5.26
CA SER A 142 -13.69 6.07 -3.86
C SER A 142 -14.47 7.26 -3.30
N TYR A 143 -14.73 7.20 -1.98
CA TYR A 143 -15.21 8.33 -1.19
C TYR A 143 -14.38 8.46 0.08
N SER A 144 -13.92 9.66 0.37
CA SER A 144 -13.12 9.98 1.56
C SER A 144 -13.64 11.22 2.29
N ARG A 145 -13.43 11.28 3.61
CA ARG A 145 -13.94 12.34 4.49
C ARG A 145 -12.88 13.11 5.23
N ILE A 146 -11.66 12.64 5.21
CA ILE A 146 -10.53 13.21 5.92
C ILE A 146 -9.38 13.30 4.94
N ASP A 147 -8.87 14.50 4.78
CA ASP A 147 -7.73 14.77 3.91
C ASP A 147 -6.49 13.98 4.36
N ARG A 148 -5.72 13.51 3.37
CA ARG A 148 -4.59 12.62 3.58
C ARG A 148 -3.43 13.32 4.29
N VAL A 149 -3.19 14.56 3.97
CA VAL A 149 -2.03 15.34 4.43
C VAL A 149 -2.38 16.17 5.65
N SER A 150 -3.34 17.07 5.53
CA SER A 150 -3.71 18.01 6.57
C SER A 150 -4.57 17.43 7.68
N GLY A 151 -5.23 16.29 7.42
CA GLY A 151 -6.23 15.71 8.33
C GLY A 151 -7.52 16.52 8.42
N GLU A 152 -7.77 17.48 7.53
CA GLU A 152 -9.01 18.24 7.50
C GLU A 152 -10.23 17.40 7.13
N ARG A 153 -11.40 17.89 7.49
CA ARG A 153 -12.66 17.30 7.08
C ARG A 153 -13.03 17.77 5.68
N MET A 154 -13.33 16.82 4.80
CA MET A 154 -13.74 17.09 3.43
C MET A 154 -14.81 16.10 2.96
N ASP A 155 -15.35 16.32 1.78
CA ASP A 155 -15.98 15.30 0.94
C ASP A 155 -15.13 15.18 -0.32
N GLN A 156 -14.47 14.04 -0.52
CA GLN A 156 -13.66 13.75 -1.70
C GLN A 156 -14.21 12.53 -2.41
N PHE A 157 -14.30 12.63 -3.74
CA PHE A 157 -14.61 11.54 -4.64
C PHE A 157 -13.42 11.31 -5.56
N GLY A 158 -12.98 10.08 -5.68
CA GLY A 158 -11.90 9.66 -6.57
C GLY A 158 -12.35 8.55 -7.52
N LEU A 159 -11.63 8.38 -8.60
CA LEU A 159 -11.78 7.26 -9.54
C LEU A 159 -10.41 6.72 -9.93
N GLU A 160 -9.88 5.81 -9.13
CA GLU A 160 -8.61 5.18 -9.45
C GLU A 160 -8.76 4.18 -10.60
N SER A 161 -7.88 4.28 -11.58
CA SER A 161 -7.79 3.36 -12.73
C SER A 161 -6.36 2.87 -12.87
N LYS A 162 -6.16 1.54 -12.99
CA LYS A 162 -4.82 0.97 -13.15
C LYS A 162 -4.71 0.08 -14.39
N ILE A 163 -3.54 0.15 -15.02
CA ILE A 163 -3.00 -0.88 -15.91
C ILE A 163 -1.96 -1.65 -15.11
N ILE A 164 -2.17 -2.95 -14.94
CA ILE A 164 -1.34 -3.83 -14.12
C ILE A 164 -0.61 -4.80 -15.04
N LEU A 165 0.71 -4.83 -14.95
CA LEU A 165 1.58 -5.73 -15.71
C LEU A 165 2.41 -6.59 -14.76
N GLN A 166 2.55 -7.88 -15.07
CA GLN A 166 3.37 -8.82 -14.30
C GLN A 166 4.06 -9.82 -15.21
N LYS A 167 5.27 -10.20 -14.87
CA LYS A 167 6.01 -11.28 -15.50
C LYS A 167 6.68 -12.14 -14.45
N ASN A 168 6.42 -13.43 -14.51
CA ASN A 168 7.05 -14.42 -13.65
C ASN A 168 8.15 -15.17 -14.40
N PHE A 169 9.18 -15.60 -13.66
CA PHE A 169 10.35 -16.30 -14.14
C PHE A 169 10.71 -17.44 -13.18
N PHE A 170 11.39 -18.48 -13.69
CA PHE A 170 11.94 -19.58 -12.89
C PHE A 170 10.85 -20.30 -12.07
N ASP A 171 9.77 -20.72 -12.72
CA ASP A 171 8.63 -21.38 -12.09
C ASP A 171 8.09 -20.59 -10.88
N ASP A 172 7.75 -19.32 -11.16
CA ASP A 172 7.22 -18.33 -10.21
C ASP A 172 8.15 -18.02 -9.01
N GLN A 173 9.43 -18.37 -9.11
CA GLN A 173 10.41 -18.02 -8.08
C GLN A 173 10.73 -16.52 -8.08
N LEU A 174 10.67 -15.87 -9.25
CA LEU A 174 10.91 -14.44 -9.40
C LEU A 174 9.72 -13.80 -10.11
N ALA A 175 9.11 -12.81 -9.49
CA ALA A 175 8.04 -12.00 -10.07
C ALA A 175 8.51 -10.55 -10.23
N LEU A 176 8.25 -9.98 -11.40
CA LEU A 176 8.40 -8.56 -11.71
C LEU A 176 7.03 -7.97 -11.97
N GLY A 177 6.74 -6.82 -11.40
CA GLY A 177 5.46 -6.13 -11.58
C GLY A 177 5.64 -4.64 -11.87
N TYR A 178 4.65 -4.09 -12.55
CA TYR A 178 4.52 -2.66 -12.82
C TYR A 178 3.04 -2.28 -12.89
N ASN A 179 2.66 -1.17 -12.23
CA ASN A 179 1.36 -0.56 -12.42
C ASN A 179 1.52 0.90 -12.85
N LEU A 180 0.64 1.32 -13.74
CA LEU A 180 0.35 2.72 -14.01
C LEU A 180 -1.03 3.01 -13.44
N THR A 181 -1.09 3.97 -12.51
CA THR A 181 -2.32 4.45 -11.88
C THR A 181 -2.63 5.86 -12.35
N LEU A 182 -3.91 6.11 -12.64
CA LEU A 182 -4.47 7.44 -12.87
C LEU A 182 -5.67 7.58 -11.94
N GLU A 183 -5.67 8.62 -11.10
CA GLU A 183 -6.75 8.89 -10.15
C GLU A 183 -7.17 10.36 -10.19
N PRO A 184 -8.20 10.73 -11.01
CA PRO A 184 -8.84 12.02 -10.88
C PRO A 184 -9.62 12.09 -9.57
N GLU A 185 -9.46 13.20 -8.86
CA GLU A 185 -10.10 13.48 -7.58
C GLU A 185 -10.82 14.83 -7.57
N TRP A 186 -11.89 14.89 -6.77
CA TRP A 186 -12.68 16.10 -6.52
C TRP A 186 -12.97 16.21 -5.04
N ALA A 187 -12.41 17.21 -4.41
CA ALA A 187 -12.55 17.48 -2.97
C ALA A 187 -13.35 18.75 -2.70
N LYS A 188 -14.03 18.76 -1.55
CA LYS A 188 -14.62 19.95 -0.95
C LYS A 188 -14.34 19.96 0.54
N PHE A 189 -13.53 20.92 1.00
CA PHE A 189 -13.19 21.10 2.41
C PHE A 189 -14.36 21.65 3.22
N LYS A 190 -14.58 21.10 4.42
CA LYS A 190 -15.70 21.50 5.28
C LYS A 190 -15.44 22.83 6.01
N SER A 191 -14.18 23.12 6.31
CA SER A 191 -13.78 24.35 7.05
C SER A 191 -13.91 25.59 6.19
N SER A 192 -13.34 25.61 5.00
CA SER A 192 -13.27 26.75 4.08
C SER A 192 -14.41 26.77 3.06
N GLY A 193 -14.97 25.59 2.73
CA GLY A 193 -15.86 25.41 1.59
C GLY A 193 -15.15 25.38 0.24
N GLU A 194 -13.83 25.45 0.26
CA GLU A 194 -12.97 25.36 -0.91
C GLU A 194 -13.17 24.07 -1.68
N ARG A 195 -13.00 24.14 -2.99
CA ARG A 195 -13.11 22.98 -3.88
C ARG A 195 -11.81 22.84 -4.65
N GLU A 196 -11.30 21.63 -4.63
CA GLU A 196 -10.10 21.23 -5.35
C GLU A 196 -10.44 20.09 -6.31
N ARG A 197 -9.67 19.98 -7.33
CA ARG A 197 -9.69 18.87 -8.25
C ARG A 197 -8.28 18.64 -8.76
N GLU A 198 -7.89 17.38 -8.82
CA GLU A 198 -6.56 17.01 -9.24
C GLU A 198 -6.54 15.67 -9.97
N LEU A 199 -5.45 15.40 -10.64
CA LEU A 199 -5.13 14.09 -11.18
C LEU A 199 -3.87 13.60 -10.51
N GLU A 200 -3.99 12.51 -9.76
CA GLU A 200 -2.83 11.76 -9.30
C GLU A 200 -2.37 10.78 -10.38
N VAL A 201 -1.08 10.76 -10.64
CA VAL A 201 -0.42 9.80 -11.53
C VAL A 201 0.63 9.05 -10.73
N GLU A 202 0.46 7.73 -10.62
CA GLU A 202 1.41 6.92 -9.89
C GLU A 202 1.98 5.79 -10.76
N HIS A 203 3.30 5.62 -10.69
CA HIS A 203 4.02 4.49 -11.24
C HIS A 203 4.52 3.64 -10.08
N THR A 204 4.03 2.42 -9.94
CA THR A 204 4.58 1.44 -8.99
C THR A 204 5.28 0.33 -9.73
N PHE A 205 6.38 -0.15 -9.19
CA PHE A 205 7.14 -1.29 -9.73
C PHE A 205 7.73 -2.10 -8.59
N GLY A 206 7.92 -3.39 -8.84
CA GLY A 206 8.44 -4.26 -7.81
C GLY A 206 9.10 -5.52 -8.35
N ILE A 207 10.01 -6.04 -7.56
CA ILE A 207 10.63 -7.34 -7.73
C ILE A 207 10.38 -8.17 -6.46
N SER A 208 9.96 -9.42 -6.63
CA SER A 208 9.69 -10.36 -5.55
C SER A 208 10.37 -11.69 -5.84
N TYR A 209 11.20 -12.17 -4.91
CA TYR A 209 11.95 -13.42 -5.02
C TYR A 209 11.59 -14.37 -3.89
N ARG A 210 11.13 -15.58 -4.25
CA ARG A 210 10.86 -16.67 -3.32
C ARG A 210 12.17 -17.36 -2.94
N PHE A 211 12.75 -17.02 -1.81
CA PHE A 211 14.05 -17.55 -1.37
C PHE A 211 13.92 -18.90 -0.63
N VAL A 212 12.78 -19.16 -0.02
CA VAL A 212 12.38 -20.46 0.54
C VAL A 212 10.87 -20.64 0.34
N PRO A 213 10.30 -21.87 0.43
CA PRO A 213 8.86 -22.06 0.32
C PRO A 213 8.07 -21.11 1.23
N LYS A 214 7.02 -20.49 0.69
CA LYS A 214 6.10 -19.54 1.37
C LYS A 214 6.70 -18.18 1.72
N TRP A 215 8.00 -17.96 1.61
CA TRP A 215 8.64 -16.69 1.94
C TRP A 215 9.23 -15.99 0.73
N PHE A 216 8.89 -14.72 0.59
CA PHE A 216 9.36 -13.87 -0.49
C PHE A 216 9.97 -12.59 0.07
N VAL A 217 11.06 -12.16 -0.53
CA VAL A 217 11.69 -10.85 -0.28
C VAL A 217 11.78 -10.09 -1.58
N GLY A 218 11.92 -8.78 -1.49
CA GLY A 218 12.04 -7.98 -2.69
C GLY A 218 12.20 -6.51 -2.43
N LEU A 219 12.11 -5.77 -3.51
CA LEU A 219 12.09 -4.31 -3.52
C LEU A 219 10.80 -3.84 -4.17
N GLU A 220 10.31 -2.72 -3.70
CA GLU A 220 9.14 -2.04 -4.22
C GLU A 220 9.45 -0.56 -4.35
N GLY A 221 9.05 0.04 -5.45
CA GLY A 221 9.22 1.46 -5.69
C GLY A 221 7.92 2.08 -6.19
N ARG A 222 7.71 3.36 -5.85
CA ARG A 222 6.59 4.14 -6.33
C ARG A 222 7.02 5.57 -6.61
N TYR A 223 6.58 6.09 -7.74
CA TYR A 223 6.72 7.50 -8.11
C TYR A 223 5.32 8.08 -8.23
N HIS A 224 4.98 8.97 -7.34
CA HIS A 224 3.69 9.65 -7.26
C HIS A 224 3.86 11.09 -7.72
N THR A 225 2.92 11.59 -8.50
CA THR A 225 2.92 12.96 -9.03
C THR A 225 1.51 13.50 -9.06
N GLU A 226 1.35 14.73 -8.59
CA GLU A 226 0.08 15.45 -8.52
C GLU A 226 -0.03 16.52 -9.60
N TYR A 227 -1.21 16.65 -10.19
CA TYR A 227 -1.56 17.57 -11.26
C TYR A 227 -2.80 18.39 -10.84
N PRO A 228 -2.63 19.43 -10.00
CA PRO A 228 -3.73 20.26 -9.57
C PRO A 228 -4.46 20.89 -10.75
N GLU A 229 -5.78 21.00 -10.64
CA GLU A 229 -6.64 21.54 -11.69
C GLU A 229 -6.48 20.79 -13.05
N PHE A 230 -5.97 19.55 -13.03
CA PHE A 230 -5.62 18.76 -14.22
C PHE A 230 -4.64 19.45 -15.16
N LYS A 231 -3.74 20.29 -14.61
CA LYS A 231 -2.72 21.05 -15.36
C LYS A 231 -1.36 20.35 -15.23
N GLY A 232 -0.26 21.09 -15.41
CA GLY A 232 1.08 20.51 -15.31
C GLY A 232 1.41 19.96 -13.93
N PRO A 233 2.41 19.05 -13.83
CA PRO A 233 2.80 18.45 -12.56
C PRO A 233 3.30 19.54 -11.60
N GLN A 234 2.82 19.52 -10.37
CA GLN A 234 3.24 20.45 -9.34
C GLN A 234 4.22 19.79 -8.40
N GLU A 235 3.89 18.61 -7.93
CA GLU A 235 4.65 17.90 -6.91
C GLU A 235 4.81 16.43 -7.27
N GLY A 236 5.89 15.85 -6.78
CA GLY A 236 6.13 14.44 -6.98
C GLY A 236 7.19 13.87 -6.04
N ALA A 237 6.98 12.65 -5.59
CA ALA A 237 7.88 11.94 -4.70
C ALA A 237 8.20 10.53 -5.21
N PHE A 238 9.46 10.15 -5.08
CA PHE A 238 9.94 8.83 -5.39
C PHE A 238 10.34 8.09 -4.13
N PHE A 239 9.69 6.96 -3.92
CA PHE A 239 9.92 6.03 -2.82
C PHE A 239 10.53 4.73 -3.33
N LEU A 240 11.46 4.15 -2.58
CA LEU A 240 12.05 2.86 -2.90
C LEU A 240 12.48 2.14 -1.62
N GLY A 241 12.04 0.91 -1.43
CA GLY A 241 12.40 0.17 -0.23
C GLY A 241 12.13 -1.33 -0.26
N PRO A 242 12.53 -2.03 0.79
CA PRO A 242 12.39 -3.47 0.90
C PRO A 242 10.96 -3.89 1.26
N LYS A 243 10.63 -5.11 0.84
CA LYS A 243 9.42 -5.79 1.25
C LYS A 243 9.70 -7.24 1.64
N ILE A 244 8.84 -7.79 2.49
CA ILE A 244 8.77 -9.21 2.81
C ILE A 244 7.33 -9.68 2.72
N HIS A 245 7.13 -10.90 2.21
CA HIS A 245 5.82 -11.52 2.11
C HIS A 245 5.90 -12.97 2.57
N TYR A 246 4.84 -13.43 3.24
CA TYR A 246 4.66 -14.82 3.64
C TYR A 246 3.27 -15.29 3.26
N ALA A 247 3.19 -16.41 2.55
CA ALA A 247 1.94 -17.04 2.13
C ALA A 247 1.77 -18.40 2.79
N ALA A 248 0.82 -18.53 3.72
CA ALA A 248 0.33 -19.80 4.22
C ALA A 248 -0.89 -20.23 3.40
N GLU A 249 -1.47 -21.37 3.72
CA GLU A 249 -2.63 -21.95 3.01
C GLU A 249 -3.91 -21.10 3.14
N LYS A 250 -4.13 -20.51 4.34
CA LYS A 250 -5.36 -19.80 4.71
C LYS A 250 -5.15 -18.36 5.13
N TRP A 251 -3.93 -17.89 5.12
CA TRP A 251 -3.61 -16.53 5.45
C TRP A 251 -2.25 -16.14 4.88
N TRP A 252 -2.05 -14.86 4.65
CA TRP A 252 -0.78 -14.31 4.23
C TRP A 252 -0.54 -12.93 4.84
N PHE A 253 0.70 -12.47 4.83
CA PHE A 253 1.00 -11.08 5.10
C PHE A 253 2.05 -10.53 4.16
N THR A 254 2.00 -9.23 3.93
CA THR A 254 3.05 -8.45 3.25
C THR A 254 3.40 -7.24 4.09
N PHE A 255 4.68 -7.05 4.34
CA PHE A 255 5.19 -5.84 4.97
C PHE A 255 6.14 -5.13 4.00
N THR A 256 5.93 -3.83 3.81
CA THR A 256 6.74 -2.96 2.95
C THR A 256 7.13 -1.70 3.71
N PHE A 257 8.40 -1.33 3.59
CA PHE A 257 8.94 -0.06 4.09
C PHE A 257 9.43 0.78 2.91
N LEU A 258 8.84 1.94 2.70
CA LEU A 258 9.18 2.86 1.61
C LEU A 258 9.70 4.20 2.17
N PRO A 259 11.01 4.40 2.28
CA PRO A 259 11.57 5.73 2.44
C PRO A 259 11.44 6.54 1.14
N GLN A 260 11.11 7.81 1.26
CA GLN A 260 11.25 8.75 0.15
C GLN A 260 12.74 8.93 -0.16
N VAL A 261 13.14 8.74 -1.42
CA VAL A 261 14.54 8.83 -1.87
C VAL A 261 14.81 10.07 -2.72
N ALA A 262 13.77 10.62 -3.34
CA ALA A 262 13.82 11.88 -4.08
C ALA A 262 12.43 12.52 -4.12
N GLY A 263 12.38 13.85 -4.27
CA GLY A 263 11.15 14.61 -4.45
C GLY A 263 11.34 15.80 -5.37
N HIS A 264 10.26 16.31 -5.95
CA HIS A 264 10.27 17.47 -6.84
C HIS A 264 8.94 18.26 -6.74
N PRO A 265 9.00 19.59 -6.53
CA PRO A 265 10.18 20.33 -6.11
C PRO A 265 10.62 19.91 -4.70
N PRO A 266 11.91 19.97 -4.37
CA PRO A 266 12.33 19.71 -3.01
C PRO A 266 11.84 20.80 -2.08
N THR A 267 11.27 20.42 -0.92
CA THR A 267 10.77 21.37 0.07
C THR A 267 11.92 22.23 0.65
N PRO A 268 11.86 23.56 0.54
CA PRO A 268 12.94 24.45 0.97
C PRO A 268 13.26 24.31 2.46
N GLY A 269 14.55 24.26 2.80
CA GLY A 269 15.02 24.20 4.19
C GLY A 269 14.76 22.85 4.88
N ARG A 270 14.25 21.86 4.18
CA ARG A 270 14.00 20.50 4.66
C ARG A 270 15.19 19.57 4.35
N ILE A 271 15.05 18.31 4.71
CA ILE A 271 16.12 17.32 4.63
C ILE A 271 16.32 16.87 3.19
N ARG A 272 17.51 17.08 2.64
CA ARG A 272 17.90 16.63 1.30
C ARG A 272 16.99 17.21 0.20
N ASN A 273 16.93 16.50 -0.94
CA ASN A 273 16.04 16.81 -2.06
C ASN A 273 14.75 16.00 -1.94
N LEU A 274 14.02 16.12 -0.82
CA LEU A 274 12.75 15.47 -0.59
C LEU A 274 11.62 16.47 -0.76
N GLU A 275 10.52 16.02 -1.31
CA GLU A 275 9.25 16.73 -1.30
C GLU A 275 8.51 16.32 -0.02
N LEU A 276 8.24 17.26 0.90
CA LEU A 276 7.68 17.01 2.23
C LEU A 276 6.47 17.91 2.53
N GLU A 277 5.92 18.57 1.53
CA GLU A 277 4.68 19.34 1.64
C GLU A 277 3.50 18.39 1.52
N GLU A 278 3.38 17.68 0.41
CA GLU A 278 2.32 16.70 0.19
C GLU A 278 2.73 15.28 0.64
N HIS A 279 4.02 14.94 0.58
CA HIS A 279 4.49 13.59 0.91
C HIS A 279 5.22 13.52 2.25
N GLU A 280 5.34 12.32 2.77
CA GLU A 280 6.08 12.00 3.98
C GLU A 280 7.43 11.36 3.66
N ARG A 281 8.34 11.45 4.62
CA ARG A 281 9.68 10.87 4.51
C ARG A 281 9.67 9.34 4.52
N TYR A 282 8.73 8.73 5.26
CA TYR A 282 8.66 7.29 5.45
C TYR A 282 7.23 6.78 5.40
N GLU A 283 7.04 5.71 4.66
CA GLU A 283 5.82 4.92 4.66
C GLU A 283 6.11 3.49 5.10
N PHE A 284 5.23 2.94 5.92
CA PHE A 284 5.24 1.54 6.36
C PHE A 284 3.86 0.97 6.09
N ARG A 285 3.79 -0.12 5.35
CA ARG A 285 2.52 -0.81 5.09
C ARG A 285 2.58 -2.27 5.49
N LEU A 286 1.61 -2.70 6.27
CA LEU A 286 1.34 -4.10 6.60
C LEU A 286 -0.02 -4.46 6.02
N LYS A 287 -0.06 -5.51 5.22
CA LYS A 287 -1.29 -6.19 4.80
C LYS A 287 -1.34 -7.55 5.47
N VAL A 288 -2.50 -7.95 5.97
CA VAL A 288 -2.76 -9.30 6.48
C VAL A 288 -4.10 -9.76 5.93
N ALA A 289 -4.15 -10.97 5.39
CA ALA A 289 -5.35 -11.53 4.81
C ALA A 289 -5.68 -12.92 5.30
N TRP A 290 -6.97 -13.25 5.20
CA TRP A 290 -7.52 -14.57 5.42
C TRP A 290 -8.32 -15.01 4.20
N VAL A 291 -8.08 -16.25 3.76
CA VAL A 291 -8.66 -16.89 2.58
C VAL A 291 -9.76 -17.86 3.00
N PHE A 292 -10.91 -17.81 2.34
CA PHE A 292 -12.10 -18.64 2.63
C PHE A 292 -12.56 -19.45 1.42
#